data_7956e2309e9ab2ac805428dd988494cc
#
_entry.id   7956e2309e9ab2ac805428dd988494cc
#
_cell.length_a   1.000
_cell.length_b   1.000
_cell.length_c   1.000
_cell.angle_alpha   90.00
_cell.angle_beta   90.00
_cell.angle_gamma   90.00
#
_symmetry.space_group_name_H-M   'P 1'
#
loop_
_entity.id
_entity.type
_entity.pdbx_description
1 polymer ?
#
loop_
_entity_poly.entity_id
_entity_poly.type
_entity_poly.pdbx_seq_one_letter_code
_entity_poly.pdbx_strand_id
1 'polypeptide(L)'
;LISLIPSLKRVFMYHGAEHKTISCYEAGKELTVENVRTCTRVHDRCGTTFLFLVMIVSILVFSLANVVVGQWLYTGNEKLNGVIRIVFKLLLLPIVAGVSYEILRLLSKTKNKFFLIFKAPGLLLQRLTAREPDDGMIECAITAFNTVLQMDADPTIPERVFATAGKMSALLKNTKKRFAQAGIDGEDAEWIFALTLSIPKSAVAS
;
A
#
# COMPACT_ATOMS: atom_id res chain seq x y z
N LEU A 1 -5.10 -18.58 -5.00
CA LEU A 1 -3.79 -19.24 -4.82
C LEU A 1 -2.80 -18.34 -4.07
N ILE A 2 -2.54 -17.12 -4.54
CA ILE A 2 -1.57 -16.16 -3.93
C ILE A 2 -1.89 -15.90 -2.44
N SER A 3 -3.16 -15.78 -2.09
CA SER A 3 -3.60 -15.54 -0.71
C SER A 3 -3.45 -16.75 0.24
N LEU A 4 -2.99 -17.89 -0.26
CA LEU A 4 -2.70 -19.09 0.53
C LEU A 4 -1.25 -19.16 1.00
N ILE A 5 -0.36 -18.36 0.41
CA ILE A 5 1.04 -18.27 0.83
C ILE A 5 1.09 -17.56 2.19
N PRO A 6 1.67 -18.18 3.25
CA PRO A 6 1.61 -17.63 4.60
C PRO A 6 2.16 -16.20 4.75
N SER A 7 3.26 -15.89 4.09
CA SER A 7 3.86 -14.56 4.09
C SER A 7 2.95 -13.50 3.45
N LEU A 8 2.33 -13.82 2.31
CA LEU A 8 1.39 -12.91 1.64
C LEU A 8 0.07 -12.78 2.40
N LYS A 9 -0.38 -13.87 3.05
CA LYS A 9 -1.53 -13.81 3.94
C LYS A 9 -1.33 -12.75 5.03
N ARG A 10 -0.14 -12.73 5.64
CA ARG A 10 0.21 -11.76 6.68
C ARG A 10 0.21 -10.32 6.15
N VAL A 11 0.76 -10.07 4.97
CA VAL A 11 0.70 -8.76 4.30
C VAL A 11 -0.75 -8.32 4.08
N PHE A 12 -1.62 -9.23 3.65
CA PHE A 12 -3.05 -8.93 3.47
C PHE A 12 -3.80 -8.68 4.79
N MET A 13 -3.32 -9.23 5.91
CA MET A 13 -3.85 -8.94 7.24
C MET A 13 -3.46 -7.52 7.68
N TYR A 14 -2.21 -7.10 7.49
CA TYR A 14 -1.78 -5.71 7.72
C TYR A 14 -2.55 -4.71 6.85
N HIS A 15 -2.77 -5.01 5.58
CA HIS A 15 -3.60 -4.21 4.69
C HIS A 15 -5.04 -4.09 5.20
N GLY A 16 -5.58 -5.18 5.78
CA GLY A 16 -6.88 -5.17 6.45
C GLY A 16 -6.89 -4.29 7.70
N ALA A 17 -5.81 -4.30 8.50
CA ALA A 17 -5.65 -3.43 9.67
C ALA A 17 -5.62 -1.95 9.28
N GLU A 18 -4.88 -1.60 8.24
CA GLU A 18 -4.84 -0.26 7.68
C GLU A 18 -6.23 0.23 7.28
N HIS A 19 -6.97 -0.56 6.50
CA HIS A 19 -8.33 -0.20 6.08
C HIS A 19 -9.29 0.00 7.26
N LYS A 20 -9.23 -0.89 8.27
CA LYS A 20 -10.06 -0.77 9.47
C LYS A 20 -9.72 0.49 10.26
N THR A 21 -8.45 0.83 10.39
CA THR A 21 -7.98 2.03 11.10
C THR A 21 -8.46 3.29 10.38
N ILE A 22 -8.29 3.37 9.05
CA ILE A 22 -8.79 4.49 8.25
C ILE A 22 -10.33 4.60 8.35
N SER A 23 -11.04 3.48 8.25
CA SER A 23 -12.51 3.46 8.37
C SER A 23 -13.00 3.91 9.73
N CYS A 24 -12.26 3.57 10.83
CA CYS A 24 -12.54 4.01 12.17
C CYS A 24 -12.36 5.52 12.31
N TYR A 25 -11.26 6.05 11.80
CA TYR A 25 -10.95 7.48 11.79
C TYR A 25 -11.99 8.29 11.00
N GLU A 26 -12.33 7.84 9.78
CA GLU A 26 -13.34 8.50 8.94
C GLU A 26 -14.75 8.46 9.55
N ALA A 27 -15.03 7.47 10.41
CA ALA A 27 -16.26 7.39 11.18
C ALA A 27 -16.26 8.31 12.42
N GLY A 28 -15.17 9.05 12.68
CA GLY A 28 -15.01 9.92 13.85
C GLY A 28 -14.92 9.18 15.18
N LYS A 29 -14.56 7.89 15.15
CA LYS A 29 -14.38 7.07 16.36
C LYS A 29 -12.95 7.22 16.88
N GLU A 30 -12.80 7.06 18.21
CA GLU A 30 -11.48 6.98 18.82
C GLU A 30 -10.72 5.75 18.28
N LEU A 31 -9.43 5.93 17.99
CA LEU A 31 -8.55 4.88 17.45
C LEU A 31 -8.08 3.96 18.59
N THR A 32 -8.97 3.12 19.09
CA THR A 32 -8.67 2.02 19.99
C THR A 32 -8.78 0.69 19.26
N VAL A 33 -8.12 -0.36 19.74
CA VAL A 33 -8.18 -1.71 19.15
C VAL A 33 -9.63 -2.19 19.07
N GLU A 34 -10.42 -1.96 20.12
CA GLU A 34 -11.83 -2.34 20.20
C GLU A 34 -12.65 -1.67 19.10
N ASN A 35 -12.50 -0.36 18.94
CA ASN A 35 -13.25 0.39 17.93
C ASN A 35 -12.83 0.00 16.51
N VAL A 36 -11.52 -0.08 16.25
CA VAL A 36 -10.97 -0.46 14.95
C VAL A 36 -11.40 -1.87 14.57
N ARG A 37 -11.42 -2.83 15.50
CA ARG A 37 -11.88 -4.19 15.27
C ARG A 37 -13.31 -4.25 14.70
N THR A 38 -14.19 -3.33 15.10
CA THR A 38 -15.58 -3.26 14.61
C THR A 38 -15.74 -2.63 13.24
N CYS A 39 -14.71 -1.95 12.73
CA CYS A 39 -14.76 -1.23 11.45
C CYS A 39 -14.56 -2.15 10.25
N THR A 40 -14.96 -1.66 9.07
CA THR A 40 -14.85 -2.41 7.82
C THR A 40 -13.41 -2.44 7.31
N ARG A 41 -13.00 -3.59 6.76
CA ARG A 41 -11.73 -3.76 6.04
C ARG A 41 -11.84 -3.45 4.54
N VAL A 42 -13.01 -3.08 4.07
CA VAL A 42 -13.25 -2.72 2.66
C VAL A 42 -13.34 -1.21 2.58
N HIS A 43 -12.50 -0.60 1.74
CA HIS A 43 -12.40 0.85 1.60
C HIS A 43 -12.46 1.30 0.15
N ASP A 44 -13.25 2.35 -0.14
CA ASP A 44 -13.52 2.80 -1.52
C ASP A 44 -12.28 3.38 -2.24
N ARG A 45 -11.27 3.86 -1.51
CA ARG A 45 -10.07 4.53 -2.03
C ARG A 45 -8.82 3.65 -2.01
N CYS A 46 -8.97 2.35 -2.09
CA CYS A 46 -7.83 1.43 -2.06
C CYS A 46 -7.12 1.34 -3.40
N GLY A 47 -5.79 1.24 -3.36
CA GLY A 47 -4.94 1.04 -4.53
C GLY A 47 -5.28 -0.21 -5.35
N THR A 48 -5.83 -1.28 -4.74
CA THR A 48 -6.27 -2.47 -5.48
C THR A 48 -7.49 -2.17 -6.36
N THR A 49 -8.42 -1.33 -5.92
CA THR A 49 -9.53 -0.84 -6.74
C THR A 49 -9.02 0.05 -7.87
N PHE A 50 -8.03 0.89 -7.59
CA PHE A 50 -7.36 1.70 -8.61
C PHE A 50 -6.71 0.85 -9.70
N LEU A 51 -5.96 -0.18 -9.35
CA LEU A 51 -5.34 -1.11 -10.32
C LEU A 51 -6.38 -1.79 -11.21
N PHE A 52 -7.53 -2.18 -10.65
CA PHE A 52 -8.62 -2.74 -11.43
C PHE A 52 -9.19 -1.73 -12.45
N LEU A 53 -9.38 -0.48 -12.03
CA LEU A 53 -9.83 0.59 -12.92
C LEU A 53 -8.80 0.88 -14.02
N VAL A 54 -7.50 0.95 -13.68
CA VAL A 54 -6.42 1.09 -14.64
C VAL A 54 -6.46 -0.01 -15.69
N MET A 55 -6.69 -1.25 -15.28
CA MET A 55 -6.80 -2.39 -16.20
C MET A 55 -7.96 -2.20 -17.19
N ILE A 56 -9.16 -1.85 -16.71
CA ILE A 56 -10.32 -1.62 -17.59
C ILE A 56 -10.10 -0.45 -18.53
N VAL A 57 -9.66 0.70 -18.00
CA VAL A 57 -9.39 1.90 -18.79
C VAL A 57 -8.29 1.64 -19.81
N SER A 58 -7.23 0.89 -19.44
CA SER A 58 -6.18 0.48 -20.38
C SER A 58 -6.72 -0.33 -21.55
N ILE A 59 -7.59 -1.30 -21.30
CA ILE A 59 -8.18 -2.13 -22.35
C ILE A 59 -8.93 -1.24 -23.35
N LEU A 60 -9.76 -0.31 -22.85
CA LEU A 60 -10.55 0.58 -23.69
C LEU A 60 -9.67 1.55 -24.48
N VAL A 61 -8.76 2.25 -23.80
CA VAL A 61 -7.88 3.26 -24.42
C VAL A 61 -6.92 2.63 -25.40
N PHE A 62 -6.31 1.47 -25.08
CA PHE A 62 -5.36 0.81 -25.98
C PHE A 62 -6.06 0.13 -27.16
N SER A 63 -7.31 -0.32 -27.02
CA SER A 63 -8.10 -0.78 -28.14
C SER A 63 -8.36 0.35 -29.14
N LEU A 64 -8.78 1.52 -28.63
CA LEU A 64 -8.97 2.71 -29.48
C LEU A 64 -7.65 3.17 -30.10
N ALA A 65 -6.56 3.20 -29.32
CA ALA A 65 -5.24 3.54 -29.82
C ALA A 65 -4.77 2.64 -30.97
N ASN A 66 -5.05 1.34 -30.89
CA ASN A 66 -4.71 0.42 -31.97
C ASN A 66 -5.46 0.74 -33.30
N VAL A 67 -6.73 1.15 -33.21
CA VAL A 67 -7.51 1.60 -34.37
C VAL A 67 -6.89 2.86 -34.97
N VAL A 68 -6.60 3.86 -34.13
CA VAL A 68 -6.01 5.13 -34.56
C VAL A 68 -4.64 4.91 -35.22
N VAL A 69 -3.75 4.16 -34.59
CA VAL A 69 -2.41 3.87 -35.13
C VAL A 69 -2.52 3.06 -36.44
N GLY A 70 -3.46 2.10 -36.53
CA GLY A 70 -3.65 1.31 -37.72
C GLY A 70 -4.17 2.09 -38.92
N GLN A 71 -5.00 3.13 -38.68
CA GLN A 71 -5.57 3.96 -39.73
C GLN A 71 -4.70 5.15 -40.14
N TRP A 72 -4.02 5.78 -39.19
CA TRP A 72 -3.37 7.09 -39.41
C TRP A 72 -1.83 7.06 -39.41
N LEU A 73 -1.24 6.04 -38.79
CA LEU A 73 0.22 5.93 -38.60
C LEU A 73 0.82 4.67 -39.29
N TYR A 74 0.10 4.09 -40.23
CA TYR A 74 0.58 2.88 -40.93
C TYR A 74 1.68 3.24 -41.94
N THR A 75 2.87 2.64 -41.75
CA THR A 75 4.09 2.95 -42.55
C THR A 75 4.40 1.94 -43.66
N GLY A 76 3.59 0.89 -43.82
CA GLY A 76 3.88 -0.22 -44.77
C GLY A 76 4.94 -1.22 -44.25
N ASN A 77 5.65 -0.92 -43.15
CA ASN A 77 6.62 -1.82 -42.53
C ASN A 77 6.08 -2.31 -41.17
N GLU A 78 5.81 -3.63 -41.10
CA GLU A 78 5.20 -4.22 -39.90
C GLU A 78 6.05 -4.09 -38.63
N LYS A 79 7.38 -4.17 -38.72
CA LYS A 79 8.28 -4.03 -37.57
C LYS A 79 8.22 -2.60 -37.03
N LEU A 80 8.24 -1.61 -37.92
CA LEU A 80 8.14 -0.20 -37.55
C LEU A 80 6.77 0.10 -36.94
N ASN A 81 5.70 -0.42 -37.53
CA ASN A 81 4.35 -0.28 -36.97
C ASN A 81 4.23 -0.90 -35.57
N GLY A 82 4.91 -2.03 -35.31
CA GLY A 82 4.99 -2.64 -33.99
C GLY A 82 5.65 -1.70 -32.95
N VAL A 83 6.77 -1.10 -33.29
CA VAL A 83 7.47 -0.12 -32.46
C VAL A 83 6.58 1.12 -32.19
N ILE A 84 5.97 1.67 -33.24
CA ILE A 84 5.06 2.82 -33.10
C ILE A 84 3.92 2.52 -32.14
N ARG A 85 3.31 1.36 -32.23
CA ARG A 85 2.22 0.94 -31.32
C ARG A 85 2.68 0.85 -29.88
N ILE A 86 3.87 0.31 -29.61
CA ILE A 86 4.44 0.22 -28.28
C ILE A 86 4.69 1.62 -27.71
N VAL A 87 5.41 2.45 -28.46
CA VAL A 87 5.73 3.83 -28.04
C VAL A 87 4.45 4.62 -27.77
N PHE A 88 3.46 4.54 -28.66
CA PHE A 88 2.19 5.24 -28.50
C PHE A 88 1.44 4.78 -27.24
N LYS A 89 1.42 3.47 -26.94
CA LYS A 89 0.83 2.96 -25.70
C LYS A 89 1.57 3.43 -24.45
N LEU A 90 2.90 3.48 -24.48
CA LEU A 90 3.70 4.00 -23.37
C LEU A 90 3.40 5.47 -23.11
N LEU A 91 3.25 6.28 -24.16
CA LEU A 91 2.86 7.70 -24.03
C LEU A 91 1.44 7.88 -23.48
N LEU A 92 0.56 6.91 -23.69
CA LEU A 92 -0.80 6.94 -23.16
C LEU A 92 -0.89 6.50 -21.69
N LEU A 93 0.13 5.84 -21.11
CA LEU A 93 0.08 5.36 -19.74
C LEU A 93 -0.22 6.46 -18.70
N PRO A 94 0.41 7.64 -18.74
CA PRO A 94 0.06 8.72 -17.80
C PRO A 94 -1.40 9.16 -17.92
N ILE A 95 -1.94 9.21 -19.14
CA ILE A 95 -3.34 9.57 -19.39
C ILE A 95 -4.27 8.49 -18.82
N VAL A 96 -3.96 7.21 -19.05
CA VAL A 96 -4.72 6.10 -18.49
C VAL A 96 -4.72 6.15 -16.96
N ALA A 97 -3.57 6.40 -16.35
CA ALA A 97 -3.46 6.52 -14.89
C ALA A 97 -4.28 7.71 -14.37
N GLY A 98 -4.16 8.88 -14.99
CA GLY A 98 -4.90 10.09 -14.61
C GLY A 98 -6.42 9.90 -14.73
N VAL A 99 -6.90 9.38 -15.86
CA VAL A 99 -8.33 9.09 -16.06
C VAL A 99 -8.84 8.08 -15.05
N SER A 100 -8.08 7.00 -14.80
CA SER A 100 -8.45 5.98 -13.80
C SER A 100 -8.54 6.57 -12.39
N TYR A 101 -7.62 7.48 -12.04
CA TYR A 101 -7.63 8.17 -10.76
C TYR A 101 -8.85 9.07 -10.60
N GLU A 102 -9.20 9.87 -11.62
CA GLU A 102 -10.38 10.71 -11.57
C GLU A 102 -11.68 9.89 -11.50
N ILE A 103 -11.75 8.78 -12.23
CA ILE A 103 -12.87 7.84 -12.10
C ILE A 103 -12.96 7.30 -10.65
N LEU A 104 -11.86 6.85 -10.07
CA LEU A 104 -11.83 6.38 -8.69
C LEU A 104 -12.32 7.46 -7.72
N ARG A 105 -11.82 8.68 -7.88
CA ARG A 105 -12.20 9.84 -7.06
C ARG A 105 -13.68 10.18 -7.17
N LEU A 106 -14.24 10.16 -8.36
CA LEU A 106 -15.68 10.36 -8.59
C LEU A 106 -16.51 9.25 -7.96
N LEU A 107 -16.10 8.00 -8.19
CA LEU A 107 -16.77 6.82 -7.62
C LEU A 107 -16.72 6.84 -6.09
N SER A 108 -15.62 7.23 -5.46
CA SER A 108 -15.50 7.26 -3.99
C SER A 108 -16.41 8.30 -3.33
N LYS A 109 -16.74 9.39 -4.03
CA LYS A 109 -17.64 10.44 -3.54
C LYS A 109 -19.12 10.09 -3.72
N THR A 110 -19.45 9.15 -4.61
CA THR A 110 -20.81 8.87 -5.01
C THR A 110 -21.40 7.73 -4.17
N LYS A 111 -22.53 7.99 -3.52
CA LYS A 111 -23.32 7.00 -2.76
C LYS A 111 -24.42 6.32 -3.60
N ASN A 112 -24.53 6.65 -4.90
CA ASN A 112 -25.58 6.12 -5.77
C ASN A 112 -25.32 4.62 -6.07
N LYS A 113 -26.37 3.80 -5.89
CA LYS A 113 -26.32 2.34 -6.10
C LYS A 113 -25.92 1.94 -7.53
N PHE A 114 -26.22 2.75 -8.53
CA PHE A 114 -25.81 2.50 -9.92
C PHE A 114 -24.27 2.41 -10.05
N PHE A 115 -23.55 3.31 -9.38
CA PHE A 115 -22.09 3.31 -9.40
C PHE A 115 -21.44 2.19 -8.57
N LEU A 116 -22.23 1.52 -7.72
CA LEU A 116 -21.76 0.33 -7.00
C LEU A 116 -21.35 -0.80 -7.97
N ILE A 117 -22.00 -0.92 -9.12
CA ILE A 117 -21.67 -1.92 -10.15
C ILE A 117 -20.22 -1.76 -10.61
N PHE A 118 -19.76 -0.52 -10.78
CA PHE A 118 -18.38 -0.23 -11.20
C PHE A 118 -17.37 -0.39 -10.07
N LYS A 119 -17.79 -0.21 -8.81
CA LYS A 119 -16.96 -0.44 -7.63
C LYS A 119 -16.89 -1.94 -7.26
N ALA A 120 -17.97 -2.69 -7.50
CA ALA A 120 -18.12 -4.04 -6.99
C ALA A 120 -16.95 -4.99 -7.30
N PRO A 121 -16.37 -5.03 -8.52
CA PRO A 121 -15.23 -5.90 -8.79
C PRO A 121 -13.99 -5.52 -7.96
N GLY A 122 -13.70 -4.21 -7.80
CA GLY A 122 -12.61 -3.74 -6.96
C GLY A 122 -12.82 -4.09 -5.48
N LEU A 123 -14.02 -3.87 -4.96
CA LEU A 123 -14.40 -4.23 -3.58
C LEU A 123 -14.37 -5.75 -3.35
N LEU A 124 -14.74 -6.54 -4.36
CA LEU A 124 -14.63 -8.00 -4.29
C LEU A 124 -13.17 -8.45 -4.23
N LEU A 125 -12.30 -7.82 -5.01
CA LEU A 125 -10.86 -8.09 -4.98
C LEU A 125 -10.26 -7.75 -3.60
N GLN A 126 -10.72 -6.67 -2.96
CA GLN A 126 -10.28 -6.31 -1.60
C GLN A 126 -10.61 -7.39 -0.56
N ARG A 127 -11.72 -8.14 -0.72
CA ARG A 127 -12.03 -9.26 0.19
C ARG A 127 -10.96 -10.34 0.19
N LEU A 128 -10.19 -10.46 -0.89
CA LEU A 128 -9.06 -11.37 -1.01
C LEU A 128 -7.75 -10.75 -0.53
N THR A 129 -7.54 -9.44 -0.79
CA THR A 129 -6.28 -8.71 -0.55
C THR A 129 -6.27 -7.90 0.75
N ALA A 130 -7.41 -7.75 1.44
CA ALA A 130 -7.52 -7.16 2.78
C ALA A 130 -8.18 -8.19 3.70
N ARG A 131 -7.36 -8.92 4.46
CA ARG A 131 -7.83 -9.97 5.37
C ARG A 131 -8.07 -9.45 6.78
N GLU A 132 -8.78 -10.26 7.59
CA GLU A 132 -9.01 -9.93 8.99
C GLU A 132 -7.70 -9.94 9.76
N PRO A 133 -7.31 -8.80 10.39
CA PRO A 133 -6.08 -8.69 11.16
C PRO A 133 -6.25 -9.24 12.57
N ASP A 134 -5.13 -9.55 13.22
CA ASP A 134 -5.07 -9.71 14.67
C ASP A 134 -4.89 -8.36 15.39
N ASP A 135 -5.01 -8.36 16.72
CA ASP A 135 -4.97 -7.14 17.53
C ASP A 135 -3.60 -6.44 17.44
N GLY A 136 -2.50 -7.19 17.42
CA GLY A 136 -1.16 -6.61 17.30
C GLY A 136 -0.95 -5.91 15.95
N MET A 137 -1.58 -6.42 14.88
CA MET A 137 -1.57 -5.74 13.58
C MET A 137 -2.42 -4.46 13.60
N ILE A 138 -3.53 -4.47 14.32
CA ILE A 138 -4.36 -3.27 14.53
C ILE A 138 -3.59 -2.21 15.31
N GLU A 139 -2.92 -2.57 16.40
CA GLU A 139 -2.07 -1.66 17.19
C GLU A 139 -0.96 -1.03 16.32
N CYS A 140 -0.31 -1.85 15.49
CA CYS A 140 0.69 -1.40 14.55
C CYS A 140 0.11 -0.38 13.56
N ALA A 141 -1.06 -0.64 13.00
CA ALA A 141 -1.73 0.26 12.06
C ALA A 141 -2.17 1.57 12.74
N ILE A 142 -2.71 1.51 13.95
CA ILE A 142 -3.07 2.71 14.75
C ILE A 142 -1.83 3.56 15.01
N THR A 143 -0.72 2.93 15.43
CA THR A 143 0.53 3.63 15.73
C THR A 143 1.09 4.32 14.48
N ALA A 144 1.12 3.62 13.35
CA ALA A 144 1.57 4.17 12.08
C ALA A 144 0.68 5.35 11.64
N PHE A 145 -0.63 5.19 11.73
CA PHE A 145 -1.61 6.21 11.35
C PHE A 145 -1.49 7.47 12.21
N ASN A 146 -1.41 7.32 13.53
CA ASN A 146 -1.22 8.44 14.46
C ASN A 146 0.12 9.15 14.21
N THR A 147 1.18 8.41 13.87
CA THR A 147 2.48 9.01 13.52
C THR A 147 2.36 9.89 12.28
N VAL A 148 1.65 9.42 11.23
CA VAL A 148 1.40 10.21 10.02
C VAL A 148 0.60 11.47 10.33
N LEU A 149 -0.46 11.36 11.16
CA LEU A 149 -1.26 12.54 11.58
C LEU A 149 -0.42 13.55 12.33
N GLN A 150 0.48 13.11 13.21
CA GLN A 150 1.40 14.00 13.92
C GLN A 150 2.37 14.69 12.97
N MET A 151 2.94 13.96 12.01
CA MET A 151 3.85 14.52 10.99
C MET A 151 3.14 15.52 10.07
N ASP A 152 1.88 15.27 9.75
CA ASP A 152 1.06 16.18 8.92
C ASP A 152 0.69 17.45 9.67
N ALA A 153 0.46 17.36 10.99
CA ALA A 153 0.14 18.49 11.86
C ALA A 153 1.38 19.34 12.21
N ASP A 154 2.56 18.75 12.26
CA ASP A 154 3.82 19.41 12.61
C ASP A 154 4.93 19.13 11.58
N PRO A 155 5.12 20.03 10.62
CA PRO A 155 6.17 19.89 9.57
C PRO A 155 7.60 19.88 10.12
N THR A 156 7.80 20.23 11.40
CA THR A 156 9.14 20.22 12.03
C THR A 156 9.57 18.80 12.43
N ILE A 157 8.65 17.84 12.50
CA ILE A 157 8.96 16.45 12.77
C ILE A 157 9.69 15.88 11.56
N PRO A 158 10.95 15.46 11.68
CA PRO A 158 11.70 14.94 10.55
C PRO A 158 11.06 13.65 10.02
N GLU A 159 10.99 13.55 8.69
CA GLU A 159 10.53 12.33 8.02
C GLU A 159 11.35 11.12 8.49
N ARG A 160 10.67 10.11 9.01
CA ARG A 160 11.33 8.89 9.48
C ARG A 160 11.74 8.05 8.27
N VAL A 161 13.01 8.12 7.91
CA VAL A 161 13.59 7.24 6.90
C VAL A 161 13.75 5.85 7.50
N PHE A 162 13.15 4.83 6.87
CA PHE A 162 13.38 3.44 7.27
C PHE A 162 14.87 3.13 7.23
N ALA A 163 15.39 2.57 8.32
CA ALA A 163 16.78 2.19 8.39
C ALA A 163 17.08 1.07 7.38
N THR A 164 18.01 1.31 6.45
CA THR A 164 18.58 0.25 5.62
C THR A 164 19.42 -0.69 6.50
N ALA A 165 19.73 -1.89 6.03
CA ALA A 165 20.53 -2.87 6.79
C ALA A 165 21.84 -2.27 7.36
N GLY A 166 22.53 -1.42 6.59
CA GLY A 166 23.73 -0.72 7.06
C GLY A 166 23.46 0.32 8.16
N LYS A 167 22.29 0.98 8.13
CA LYS A 167 21.86 1.89 9.20
C LYS A 167 21.40 1.13 10.44
N MET A 168 20.85 -0.07 10.27
CA MET A 168 20.41 -0.93 11.39
C MET A 168 21.62 -1.40 12.20
N SER A 169 22.70 -1.86 11.58
CA SER A 169 23.94 -2.25 12.26
C SER A 169 24.59 -1.08 13.01
N ALA A 170 24.59 0.11 12.41
CA ALA A 170 25.08 1.33 13.05
C ALA A 170 24.21 1.72 14.26
N LEU A 171 22.88 1.58 14.15
CA LEU A 171 21.93 1.84 15.24
C LEU A 171 22.13 0.85 16.38
N LEU A 172 22.27 -0.44 16.08
CA LEU A 172 22.57 -1.48 17.08
C LEU A 172 23.89 -1.19 17.81
N LYS A 173 24.95 -0.86 17.07
CA LYS A 173 26.26 -0.50 17.64
C LYS A 173 26.16 0.71 18.56
N ASN A 174 25.40 1.73 18.17
CA ASN A 174 25.22 2.93 18.98
C ASN A 174 24.37 2.63 20.24
N THR A 175 23.35 1.80 20.12
CA THR A 175 22.51 1.36 21.27
C THR A 175 23.34 0.55 22.26
N LYS A 176 24.15 -0.40 21.81
CA LYS A 176 25.09 -1.15 22.64
C LYS A 176 26.06 -0.22 23.41
N LYS A 177 26.60 0.79 22.72
CA LYS A 177 27.48 1.79 23.38
C LYS A 177 26.76 2.57 24.47
N ARG A 178 25.52 2.99 24.23
CA ARG A 178 24.70 3.70 25.23
C ARG A 178 24.35 2.79 26.41
N PHE A 179 24.04 1.52 26.17
CA PHE A 179 23.76 0.53 27.21
C PHE A 179 25.00 0.30 28.07
N ALA A 180 26.18 0.12 27.48
CA ALA A 180 27.43 -0.01 28.22
C ALA A 180 27.74 1.22 29.09
N GLN A 181 27.42 2.44 28.60
CA GLN A 181 27.55 3.68 29.38
C GLN A 181 26.56 3.77 30.56
N ALA A 182 25.41 3.11 30.43
CA ALA A 182 24.39 3.03 31.47
C ALA A 182 24.57 1.82 32.42
N GLY A 183 25.65 1.02 32.24
CA GLY A 183 25.89 -0.20 33.03
C GLY A 183 24.94 -1.37 32.66
N ILE A 184 24.29 -1.32 31.50
CA ILE A 184 23.38 -2.35 31.00
C ILE A 184 24.17 -3.24 30.02
N ASP A 185 23.90 -4.56 30.02
CA ASP A 185 24.55 -5.48 29.10
C ASP A 185 24.19 -5.15 27.63
N GLY A 186 25.21 -5.11 26.78
CA GLY A 186 25.03 -4.88 25.35
C GLY A 186 24.24 -5.99 24.62
N GLU A 187 24.15 -7.18 25.21
CA GLU A 187 23.29 -8.26 24.69
C GLU A 187 21.79 -7.92 24.78
N ASP A 188 21.40 -7.16 25.77
CA ASP A 188 20.00 -6.72 25.93
C ASP A 188 19.55 -5.87 24.74
N ALA A 189 20.46 -5.10 24.13
CA ALA A 189 20.15 -4.38 22.91
C ALA A 189 19.79 -5.33 21.75
N GLU A 190 20.49 -6.45 21.61
CA GLU A 190 20.18 -7.45 20.57
C GLU A 190 18.83 -8.12 20.81
N TRP A 191 18.49 -8.41 22.07
CA TRP A 191 17.17 -8.96 22.42
C TRP A 191 16.05 -7.96 22.14
N ILE A 192 16.22 -6.69 22.46
CA ILE A 192 15.25 -5.63 22.17
C ILE A 192 15.04 -5.52 20.65
N PHE A 193 16.11 -5.52 19.86
CA PHE A 193 16.01 -5.48 18.41
C PHE A 193 15.34 -6.73 17.85
N ALA A 194 15.70 -7.93 18.33
CA ALA A 194 15.09 -9.17 17.93
C ALA A 194 13.56 -9.19 18.20
N LEU A 195 13.16 -8.77 19.38
CA LEU A 195 11.75 -8.67 19.79
C LEU A 195 10.99 -7.62 18.98
N THR A 196 11.58 -6.42 18.82
CA THR A 196 10.93 -5.33 18.08
C THR A 196 10.74 -5.65 16.60
N LEU A 197 11.71 -6.34 15.99
CA LEU A 197 11.67 -6.70 14.57
C LEU A 197 11.04 -8.08 14.32
N SER A 198 10.69 -8.81 15.37
CA SER A 198 10.19 -10.20 15.29
C SER A 198 11.12 -11.13 14.49
N ILE A 199 12.43 -10.97 14.65
CA ILE A 199 13.46 -11.79 14.01
C ILE A 199 14.27 -12.54 15.07
N PRO A 200 14.91 -13.69 14.73
CA PRO A 200 15.79 -14.39 15.69
C PRO A 200 17.00 -13.52 16.04
N LYS A 201 17.47 -13.62 17.31
CA LYS A 201 18.64 -12.86 17.81
C LYS A 201 19.87 -13.02 16.90
N SER A 202 20.08 -14.21 16.34
CA SER A 202 21.17 -14.51 15.42
C SER A 202 21.15 -13.68 14.12
N ALA A 203 19.96 -13.20 13.71
CA ALA A 203 19.80 -12.36 12.52
C ALA A 203 19.98 -10.86 12.80
N VAL A 204 20.06 -10.44 14.07
CA VAL A 204 20.28 -9.03 14.45
C VAL A 204 21.75 -8.65 14.30
N ALA A 205 22.66 -9.60 14.49
CA ALA A 205 24.12 -9.38 14.49
C ALA A 205 24.75 -9.60 13.09
N SER A 206 24.01 -10.19 12.14
CA SER A 206 24.46 -10.41 10.76
C SER A 206 24.16 -9.19 9.88
#